data_a79edd682852f9d91e93521fa69b3568
#
_entry.id   a79edd682852f9d91e93521fa69b3568
#
_cell.length_a   1.000
_cell.length_b   1.000
_cell.length_c   1.000
_cell.angle_alpha   90.00
_cell.angle_beta   90.00
_cell.angle_gamma   90.00
#
_symmetry.space_group_name_H-M   'P 1'
#
loop_
_entity.id
_entity.type
_entity.pdbx_description
1 polymer ?
#
loop_
_entity_poly.entity_id
_entity_poly.type
_entity_poly.pdbx_seq_one_letter_code
_entity_poly.pdbx_strand_id
1 'polypeptide(L)'
;MKRGWIGLAAVIMAVGCSKKDTIDPGAWNSYRNPVEQTDVQDPAVYEDNGTYYLFASGSDDSIIPMMVSSNLTGWELAISVFNDETKPTFISGVSADKPSVAKVGDKYLLYYSMFKSAENSGIGVAVADLVTGPYVDQGKLLLSSEYGITGVVSPSFFTDGTSNYLVFGNFGGIYIVEVSEDGTGVATAPVKVASELFDAPCIMVKDGSYYMFASVGSTAGGADSSCQQVVGRADSVYGPYFDKSSKAMTDDGYEVLVKSSTKFAGPGHGTVFNAADGNTWIIYNAYDLSDVSKGRTLMLDRVNWNDGWPSVRGSIGSFSADAPALN
;
A
#
# COMPACT_ATOMS: atom_id res chain seq x y z
N MET A 1 -56.62 -35.54 -53.10
CA MET A 1 -56.53 -34.23 -52.50
C MET A 1 -57.08 -34.30 -51.08
N LYS A 2 -56.19 -34.38 -50.08
CA LYS A 2 -56.56 -34.20 -48.67
C LYS A 2 -55.42 -33.39 -48.02
N ARG A 3 -55.76 -32.16 -47.62
CA ARG A 3 -54.89 -31.25 -46.91
C ARG A 3 -54.81 -31.63 -45.42
N GLY A 4 -53.60 -31.97 -44.95
CA GLY A 4 -53.31 -32.15 -43.52
C GLY A 4 -52.99 -30.82 -42.84
N TRP A 5 -53.64 -30.56 -41.76
CA TRP A 5 -53.36 -29.41 -40.88
C TRP A 5 -52.31 -29.83 -39.85
N ILE A 6 -51.20 -29.12 -39.84
CA ILE A 6 -50.19 -29.27 -38.80
C ILE A 6 -50.52 -28.28 -37.69
N GLY A 7 -50.91 -28.81 -36.54
CA GLY A 7 -51.15 -28.00 -35.33
C GLY A 7 -49.81 -27.59 -34.72
N LEU A 8 -49.63 -26.30 -34.55
CA LEU A 8 -48.50 -25.72 -33.86
C LEU A 8 -48.79 -25.72 -32.36
N ALA A 9 -48.11 -26.56 -31.61
CA ALA A 9 -48.17 -26.57 -30.15
C ALA A 9 -47.31 -25.45 -29.61
N ALA A 10 -47.92 -24.43 -28.99
CA ALA A 10 -47.24 -23.36 -28.27
C ALA A 10 -46.76 -23.91 -26.91
N VAL A 11 -45.47 -24.01 -26.71
CA VAL A 11 -44.84 -24.29 -25.41
C VAL A 11 -44.83 -22.97 -24.62
N ILE A 12 -45.67 -22.85 -23.65
CA ILE A 12 -45.65 -21.78 -22.67
C ILE A 12 -44.50 -22.09 -21.69
N MET A 13 -43.35 -21.40 -21.82
CA MET A 13 -42.34 -21.38 -20.77
C MET A 13 -42.86 -20.54 -19.62
N ALA A 14 -43.17 -21.19 -18.50
CA ALA A 14 -43.41 -20.51 -17.22
C ALA A 14 -42.05 -19.91 -16.78
N VAL A 15 -41.90 -18.59 -16.91
CA VAL A 15 -40.81 -17.84 -16.26
C VAL A 15 -41.13 -17.86 -14.76
N GLY A 16 -40.42 -18.75 -14.06
CA GLY A 16 -40.42 -18.74 -12.60
C GLY A 16 -39.88 -17.40 -12.12
N CYS A 17 -40.71 -16.56 -11.51
CA CYS A 17 -40.24 -15.45 -10.69
C CYS A 17 -39.36 -16.04 -9.58
N SER A 18 -38.04 -15.97 -9.73
CA SER A 18 -37.15 -16.09 -8.59
C SER A 18 -37.50 -14.96 -7.62
N LYS A 19 -37.81 -15.32 -6.39
CA LYS A 19 -37.90 -14.36 -5.29
C LYS A 19 -36.61 -13.52 -5.37
N LYS A 20 -36.76 -12.21 -5.56
CA LYS A 20 -35.69 -11.29 -5.22
C LYS A 20 -35.41 -11.53 -3.75
N ASP A 21 -34.28 -12.16 -3.44
CA ASP A 21 -33.79 -12.15 -2.08
C ASP A 21 -33.72 -10.67 -1.70
N THR A 22 -34.50 -10.31 -0.72
CA THR A 22 -34.44 -8.99 -0.08
C THR A 22 -33.08 -8.99 0.63
N ILE A 23 -32.09 -8.38 -0.01
CA ILE A 23 -30.78 -8.20 0.53
C ILE A 23 -30.96 -7.31 1.75
N ASP A 24 -30.60 -7.84 2.93
CA ASP A 24 -30.58 -7.10 4.18
C ASP A 24 -29.66 -5.88 4.01
N PRO A 25 -30.16 -4.63 4.10
CA PRO A 25 -29.32 -3.45 3.98
C PRO A 25 -28.18 -3.40 5.01
N GLY A 26 -28.27 -4.15 6.11
CA GLY A 26 -27.21 -4.31 7.11
C GLY A 26 -26.12 -5.31 6.73
N ALA A 27 -26.37 -6.22 5.76
CA ALA A 27 -25.40 -7.24 5.36
C ALA A 27 -24.25 -6.70 4.49
N TRP A 28 -24.39 -5.47 3.97
CA TRP A 28 -23.43 -4.85 3.06
C TRP A 28 -22.41 -3.94 3.76
N ASN A 29 -22.55 -3.73 5.06
CA ASN A 29 -21.69 -2.82 5.83
C ASN A 29 -20.51 -3.51 6.51
N SER A 30 -20.23 -4.77 6.22
CA SER A 30 -19.09 -5.46 6.83
C SER A 30 -18.24 -6.19 5.81
N TYR A 31 -16.93 -6.27 6.07
CA TYR A 31 -15.98 -7.07 5.30
C TYR A 31 -15.22 -8.04 6.20
N ARG A 32 -14.46 -8.92 5.60
CA ARG A 32 -13.56 -9.84 6.29
C ARG A 32 -12.15 -9.68 5.73
N ASN A 33 -11.18 -9.71 6.62
CA ASN A 33 -9.77 -9.87 6.26
C ASN A 33 -9.41 -11.36 6.07
N PRO A 34 -8.54 -11.67 5.11
CA PRO A 34 -7.92 -10.78 4.13
C PRO A 34 -8.93 -10.25 3.10
N VAL A 35 -8.76 -8.99 2.65
CA VAL A 35 -9.57 -8.39 1.56
C VAL A 35 -9.10 -8.85 0.18
N GLU A 36 -7.87 -9.36 0.07
CA GLU A 36 -7.33 -10.07 -1.08
C GLU A 36 -6.48 -11.24 -0.59
N GLN A 37 -6.69 -12.42 -1.16
CA GLN A 37 -6.09 -13.67 -0.68
C GLN A 37 -4.90 -14.16 -1.50
N THR A 38 -4.57 -13.46 -2.58
CA THR A 38 -3.33 -13.70 -3.31
C THR A 38 -2.15 -13.02 -2.62
N ASP A 39 -0.93 -13.45 -2.94
CA ASP A 39 0.30 -12.84 -2.43
C ASP A 39 0.48 -11.45 -3.06
N VAL A 40 -0.03 -10.43 -2.40
CA VAL A 40 0.07 -9.01 -2.77
C VAL A 40 0.93 -8.33 -1.72
N GLN A 41 2.12 -7.87 -2.07
CA GLN A 41 3.08 -7.30 -1.11
C GLN A 41 3.32 -5.81 -1.34
N ASP A 42 3.76 -5.12 -0.27
CA ASP A 42 4.13 -3.70 -0.28
C ASP A 42 3.06 -2.81 -0.95
N PRO A 43 1.80 -2.82 -0.49
CA PRO A 43 0.70 -2.14 -1.16
C PRO A 43 0.84 -0.62 -1.06
N ALA A 44 0.70 0.07 -2.19
CA ALA A 44 0.53 1.51 -2.28
C ALA A 44 -0.84 1.83 -2.91
N VAL A 45 -1.66 2.58 -2.21
CA VAL A 45 -3.03 2.91 -2.65
C VAL A 45 -3.12 4.37 -3.06
N TYR A 46 -3.79 4.60 -4.17
CA TYR A 46 -4.18 5.92 -4.65
C TYR A 46 -5.67 5.95 -5.01
N GLU A 47 -6.36 7.01 -4.64
CA GLU A 47 -7.76 7.23 -5.01
C GLU A 47 -7.83 8.26 -6.13
N ASP A 48 -8.57 7.96 -7.18
CA ASP A 48 -8.88 8.88 -8.26
C ASP A 48 -10.35 8.74 -8.67
N ASN A 49 -11.12 9.82 -8.48
CA ASN A 49 -12.53 9.91 -8.85
C ASN A 49 -13.41 8.76 -8.33
N GLY A 50 -13.21 8.35 -7.07
CA GLY A 50 -13.98 7.29 -6.41
C GLY A 50 -13.53 5.87 -6.74
N THR A 51 -12.45 5.73 -7.52
CA THR A 51 -11.81 4.44 -7.80
C THR A 51 -10.49 4.37 -7.07
N TYR A 52 -10.24 3.26 -6.39
CA TYR A 52 -8.98 2.98 -5.70
C TYR A 52 -8.08 2.13 -6.58
N TYR A 53 -6.84 2.54 -6.69
CA TYR A 53 -5.79 1.86 -7.43
C TYR A 53 -4.72 1.40 -6.44
N LEU A 54 -4.46 0.12 -6.42
CA LEU A 54 -3.43 -0.49 -5.58
C LEU A 54 -2.29 -0.94 -6.48
N PHE A 55 -1.11 -0.42 -6.21
CA PHE A 55 0.14 -0.85 -6.82
C PHE A 55 0.88 -1.71 -5.79
N ALA A 56 1.49 -2.80 -6.24
CA ALA A 56 2.13 -3.74 -5.33
C ALA A 56 3.48 -4.24 -5.87
N SER A 57 4.25 -4.84 -4.99
CA SER A 57 5.41 -5.66 -5.39
C SER A 57 4.94 -6.83 -6.24
N GLY A 58 5.67 -7.10 -7.30
CA GLY A 58 5.31 -8.10 -8.27
C GLY A 58 6.34 -9.21 -8.45
N SER A 59 6.31 -9.82 -9.61
CA SER A 59 7.27 -10.83 -10.07
C SER A 59 7.84 -10.42 -11.41
N ASP A 60 8.77 -11.21 -11.95
CA ASP A 60 9.32 -10.96 -13.29
C ASP A 60 8.25 -11.02 -14.40
N ASP A 61 7.18 -11.80 -14.19
CA ASP A 61 6.06 -11.90 -15.13
C ASP A 61 5.02 -10.77 -14.96
N SER A 62 5.04 -10.04 -13.83
CA SER A 62 4.13 -8.96 -13.51
C SER A 62 4.83 -7.88 -12.69
N ILE A 63 5.53 -6.98 -13.38
CA ILE A 63 6.34 -5.94 -12.77
C ILE A 63 5.43 -4.80 -12.30
N ILE A 64 5.30 -4.65 -10.98
CA ILE A 64 4.38 -3.74 -10.31
C ILE A 64 2.95 -3.95 -10.80
N PRO A 65 2.28 -5.03 -10.35
CA PRO A 65 0.87 -5.24 -10.64
C PRO A 65 0.03 -4.09 -10.07
N MET A 66 -0.95 -3.65 -10.85
CA MET A 66 -1.96 -2.69 -10.43
C MET A 66 -3.31 -3.37 -10.34
N MET A 67 -3.97 -3.21 -9.21
CA MET A 67 -5.33 -3.70 -8.97
C MET A 67 -6.28 -2.51 -8.81
N VAL A 68 -7.56 -2.72 -9.07
CA VAL A 68 -8.61 -1.69 -8.94
C VAL A 68 -9.69 -2.14 -7.97
N SER A 69 -10.27 -1.18 -7.25
CA SER A 69 -11.40 -1.40 -6.34
C SER A 69 -12.28 -0.16 -6.29
N SER A 70 -13.59 -0.37 -6.17
CA SER A 70 -14.55 0.70 -5.87
C SER A 70 -14.90 0.79 -4.37
N ASN A 71 -14.43 -0.17 -3.54
CA ASN A 71 -14.89 -0.31 -2.16
C ASN A 71 -13.80 -0.68 -1.15
N LEU A 72 -12.53 -0.81 -1.57
CA LEU A 72 -11.37 -1.22 -0.76
C LEU A 72 -11.42 -2.67 -0.23
N THR A 73 -12.53 -3.37 -0.37
CA THR A 73 -12.76 -4.71 0.21
C THR A 73 -12.80 -5.83 -0.83
N GLY A 74 -12.79 -5.48 -2.11
CA GLY A 74 -12.65 -6.41 -3.24
C GLY A 74 -11.77 -5.76 -4.30
N TRP A 75 -10.78 -6.51 -4.79
CA TRP A 75 -9.76 -6.03 -5.71
C TRP A 75 -9.72 -6.87 -6.98
N GLU A 76 -9.54 -6.24 -8.12
CA GLU A 76 -9.41 -6.90 -9.41
C GLU A 76 -8.08 -6.51 -10.05
N LEU A 77 -7.29 -7.49 -10.52
CA LEU A 77 -6.06 -7.23 -11.25
C LEU A 77 -6.39 -6.56 -12.59
N ALA A 78 -5.82 -5.38 -12.82
CA ALA A 78 -6.04 -4.62 -14.02
C ALA A 78 -4.91 -4.77 -15.03
N ILE A 79 -3.67 -4.43 -14.65
CA ILE A 79 -2.49 -4.46 -15.52
C ILE A 79 -1.21 -4.77 -14.72
N SER A 80 -0.13 -5.08 -15.44
CA SER A 80 1.26 -4.87 -14.99
C SER A 80 1.72 -3.50 -15.49
N VAL A 81 2.29 -2.67 -14.61
CA VAL A 81 2.70 -1.29 -14.96
C VAL A 81 3.82 -1.29 -15.98
N PHE A 82 4.79 -2.18 -15.81
CA PHE A 82 5.91 -2.35 -16.73
C PHE A 82 5.87 -3.73 -17.40
N ASN A 83 6.49 -3.80 -18.56
CA ASN A 83 6.74 -5.04 -19.31
C ASN A 83 8.22 -5.08 -19.72
N ASP A 84 8.63 -6.11 -20.46
CA ASP A 84 10.02 -6.30 -20.88
C ASP A 84 10.63 -5.14 -21.69
N GLU A 85 9.79 -4.38 -22.42
CA GLU A 85 10.22 -3.25 -23.24
C GLU A 85 10.29 -1.93 -22.46
N THR A 86 9.48 -1.80 -21.39
CA THR A 86 9.31 -0.54 -20.64
C THR A 86 9.89 -0.58 -19.24
N LYS A 87 10.36 -1.75 -18.77
CA LYS A 87 10.90 -1.93 -17.41
C LYS A 87 12.15 -1.08 -17.16
N PRO A 88 12.29 -0.52 -15.95
CA PRO A 88 13.49 0.18 -15.54
C PRO A 88 14.73 -0.72 -15.57
N THR A 89 15.90 -0.13 -15.88
CA THR A 89 17.16 -0.87 -16.05
C THR A 89 18.38 -0.25 -15.38
N PHE A 90 18.20 0.80 -14.56
CA PHE A 90 19.34 1.51 -13.96
C PHE A 90 20.13 0.67 -12.94
N ILE A 91 19.54 -0.42 -12.40
CA ILE A 91 20.28 -1.49 -11.71
C ILE A 91 20.06 -2.80 -12.47
N SER A 92 21.14 -3.31 -13.04
CA SER A 92 21.09 -4.48 -13.90
C SER A 92 20.74 -5.77 -13.15
N GLY A 93 19.84 -6.57 -13.73
CA GLY A 93 19.49 -7.91 -13.27
C GLY A 93 18.51 -7.94 -12.09
N VAL A 94 17.73 -6.87 -11.89
CA VAL A 94 16.65 -6.80 -10.92
C VAL A 94 15.45 -6.07 -11.51
N SER A 95 14.26 -6.40 -11.04
CA SER A 95 13.00 -5.76 -11.45
C SER A 95 12.64 -4.60 -10.52
N ALA A 96 11.76 -3.72 -10.99
CA ALA A 96 11.17 -2.67 -10.16
C ALA A 96 10.23 -3.29 -9.13
N ASP A 97 10.25 -2.76 -7.90
CA ASP A 97 9.57 -3.30 -6.74
C ASP A 97 9.18 -2.21 -5.74
N LYS A 98 8.35 -2.52 -4.74
CA LYS A 98 7.96 -1.61 -3.62
C LYS A 98 7.52 -0.24 -4.13
N PRO A 99 6.36 -0.15 -4.78
CA PRO A 99 5.88 1.07 -5.41
C PRO A 99 5.38 2.12 -4.40
N SER A 100 5.38 3.38 -4.83
CA SER A 100 4.61 4.46 -4.24
C SER A 100 4.04 5.33 -5.35
N VAL A 101 2.76 5.62 -5.31
CA VAL A 101 2.08 6.40 -6.34
C VAL A 101 1.57 7.73 -5.78
N ALA A 102 1.70 8.79 -6.56
CA ALA A 102 1.25 10.13 -6.22
C ALA A 102 0.78 10.90 -7.45
N LYS A 103 -0.05 11.92 -7.24
CA LYS A 103 -0.33 12.93 -8.26
C LYS A 103 0.39 14.22 -7.89
N VAL A 104 1.21 14.72 -8.80
CA VAL A 104 1.94 15.98 -8.64
C VAL A 104 1.62 16.85 -9.85
N GLY A 105 0.98 18.00 -9.62
CA GLY A 105 0.39 18.78 -10.70
C GLY A 105 -0.64 17.97 -11.49
N ASP A 106 -0.46 17.89 -12.81
CA ASP A 106 -1.32 17.13 -13.72
C ASP A 106 -0.80 15.72 -14.04
N LYS A 107 0.29 15.29 -13.39
CA LYS A 107 0.95 14.00 -13.66
C LYS A 107 0.81 13.02 -12.50
N TYR A 108 0.74 11.75 -12.86
CA TYR A 108 0.87 10.64 -11.90
C TYR A 108 2.31 10.16 -11.90
N LEU A 109 2.90 10.09 -10.71
CA LEU A 109 4.25 9.64 -10.48
C LEU A 109 4.22 8.30 -9.78
N LEU A 110 4.98 7.35 -10.29
CA LEU A 110 5.21 6.06 -9.67
C LEU A 110 6.69 6.00 -9.28
N TYR A 111 6.94 6.08 -7.97
CA TYR A 111 8.25 5.79 -7.41
C TYR A 111 8.35 4.29 -7.16
N TYR A 112 9.51 3.73 -7.36
CA TYR A 112 9.76 2.29 -7.20
C TYR A 112 11.19 2.04 -6.76
N SER A 113 11.41 0.90 -6.14
CA SER A 113 12.75 0.44 -5.76
C SER A 113 13.34 -0.46 -6.84
N MET A 114 14.67 -0.45 -6.95
CA MET A 114 15.45 -1.53 -7.56
C MET A 114 16.49 -1.99 -6.54
N PHE A 115 16.50 -3.28 -6.20
CA PHE A 115 17.33 -3.82 -5.12
C PHE A 115 18.13 -5.04 -5.57
N LYS A 116 19.45 -4.93 -5.54
CA LYS A 116 20.38 -6.04 -5.77
C LYS A 116 21.11 -6.45 -4.51
N SER A 117 21.54 -5.47 -3.72
CA SER A 117 22.08 -5.60 -2.37
C SER A 117 21.83 -4.31 -1.61
N ALA A 118 22.12 -4.29 -0.32
CA ALA A 118 21.97 -3.10 0.50
C ALA A 118 22.82 -1.92 -0.02
N GLU A 119 24.02 -2.18 -0.54
CA GLU A 119 24.95 -1.18 -1.11
C GLU A 119 24.68 -0.87 -2.60
N ASN A 120 23.88 -1.73 -3.26
CA ASN A 120 23.50 -1.57 -4.66
C ASN A 120 21.98 -1.60 -4.78
N SER A 121 21.37 -0.53 -4.31
CA SER A 121 19.93 -0.29 -4.36
C SER A 121 19.66 1.15 -4.77
N GLY A 122 18.44 1.41 -5.21
CA GLY A 122 18.05 2.74 -5.64
C GLY A 122 16.55 2.88 -5.83
N ILE A 123 16.13 4.12 -5.89
CA ILE A 123 14.76 4.53 -6.18
C ILE A 123 14.74 5.20 -7.55
N GLY A 124 13.81 4.78 -8.39
CA GLY A 124 13.48 5.41 -9.66
C GLY A 124 12.11 6.08 -9.61
N VAL A 125 11.80 6.82 -10.68
CA VAL A 125 10.50 7.43 -10.88
C VAL A 125 10.03 7.24 -12.31
N ALA A 126 8.74 6.93 -12.49
CA ALA A 126 8.08 6.92 -13.79
C ALA A 126 6.88 7.85 -13.76
N VAL A 127 6.52 8.42 -14.93
CA VAL A 127 5.51 9.46 -15.07
C VAL A 127 4.44 9.03 -16.05
N ALA A 128 3.17 9.33 -15.75
CA ALA A 128 2.03 9.09 -16.62
C ALA A 128 1.04 10.26 -16.60
N ASP A 129 0.20 10.35 -17.66
CA ASP A 129 -0.91 11.30 -17.74
C ASP A 129 -2.18 10.80 -17.02
N LEU A 130 -2.29 9.47 -16.87
CA LEU A 130 -3.40 8.81 -16.20
C LEU A 130 -2.86 7.88 -15.11
N VAL A 131 -3.63 7.68 -14.03
CA VAL A 131 -3.25 6.75 -12.95
C VAL A 131 -3.04 5.32 -13.46
N THR A 132 -3.75 4.94 -14.52
CA THR A 132 -3.61 3.63 -15.18
C THR A 132 -2.43 3.57 -16.15
N GLY A 133 -1.65 4.63 -16.29
CA GLY A 133 -0.53 4.72 -17.22
C GLY A 133 -0.94 5.08 -18.68
N PRO A 134 -0.10 4.81 -19.67
CA PRO A 134 1.20 4.13 -19.53
C PRO A 134 2.23 4.97 -18.76
N TYR A 135 2.97 4.35 -17.86
CA TYR A 135 4.06 5.00 -17.14
C TYR A 135 5.34 4.95 -17.97
N VAL A 136 6.00 6.10 -18.09
CA VAL A 136 7.29 6.24 -18.78
C VAL A 136 8.38 6.43 -17.74
N ASP A 137 9.31 5.47 -17.69
CA ASP A 137 10.45 5.50 -16.79
C ASP A 137 11.33 6.73 -17.05
N GLN A 138 11.64 7.49 -16.00
CA GLN A 138 12.56 8.64 -16.02
C GLN A 138 13.94 8.23 -15.50
N GLY A 139 14.12 6.96 -15.12
CA GLY A 139 15.35 6.41 -14.58
C GLY A 139 15.52 6.64 -13.08
N LYS A 140 16.78 6.62 -12.64
CA LYS A 140 17.13 6.74 -11.23
C LYS A 140 16.80 8.14 -10.67
N LEU A 141 16.29 8.13 -9.44
CA LEU A 141 16.13 9.32 -8.61
C LEU A 141 17.19 9.36 -7.49
N LEU A 142 17.41 8.23 -6.82
CA LEU A 142 18.36 8.06 -5.71
C LEU A 142 19.12 6.74 -5.86
N LEU A 143 20.42 6.74 -5.56
CA LEU A 143 21.22 5.52 -5.45
C LEU A 143 21.96 5.46 -4.10
N SER A 144 22.09 4.25 -3.54
CA SER A 144 22.89 3.98 -2.33
C SER A 144 24.29 4.54 -2.44
N SER A 145 24.95 4.31 -3.59
CA SER A 145 26.33 4.72 -3.84
C SER A 145 26.54 6.24 -3.93
N GLU A 146 25.51 7.01 -4.28
CA GLU A 146 25.60 8.47 -4.41
C GLU A 146 25.57 9.18 -3.05
N TYR A 147 24.88 8.60 -2.08
CA TYR A 147 24.69 9.21 -0.76
C TYR A 147 25.37 8.43 0.37
N GLY A 148 26.00 7.29 0.08
CA GLY A 148 26.59 6.42 1.10
C GLY A 148 25.53 5.81 2.04
N ILE A 149 24.27 5.66 1.57
CA ILE A 149 23.17 5.11 2.33
C ILE A 149 22.99 3.64 1.94
N THR A 150 22.91 2.75 2.93
CA THR A 150 22.60 1.33 2.74
C THR A 150 21.11 1.16 2.65
N GLY A 151 20.60 0.47 1.62
CA GLY A 151 19.18 0.16 1.50
C GLY A 151 18.30 1.36 1.09
N VAL A 152 18.62 2.00 -0.03
CA VAL A 152 17.77 3.01 -0.68
C VAL A 152 16.62 2.30 -1.38
N VAL A 153 15.57 1.99 -0.63
CA VAL A 153 14.40 1.20 -1.04
C VAL A 153 13.14 1.66 -0.31
N SER A 154 11.98 1.10 -0.67
CA SER A 154 10.67 1.34 -0.05
C SER A 154 10.30 2.83 -0.02
N PRO A 155 10.26 3.51 -1.18
CA PRO A 155 9.85 4.90 -1.23
C PRO A 155 8.38 5.05 -0.84
N SER A 156 8.05 6.12 -0.12
CA SER A 156 6.69 6.57 0.07
C SER A 156 6.64 8.08 -0.07
N PHE A 157 5.83 8.54 -1.04
CA PHE A 157 5.62 9.96 -1.28
C PHE A 157 4.65 10.55 -0.26
N PHE A 158 4.92 11.76 0.20
CA PHE A 158 3.98 12.58 0.94
C PHE A 158 4.22 14.07 0.68
N THR A 159 3.22 14.89 0.97
CA THR A 159 3.32 16.34 0.93
C THR A 159 2.79 16.93 2.23
N ASP A 160 3.37 18.04 2.67
CA ASP A 160 2.85 18.85 3.79
C ASP A 160 2.02 20.06 3.29
N GLY A 161 1.76 20.11 1.98
CA GLY A 161 1.04 21.19 1.32
C GLY A 161 1.93 22.36 0.89
N THR A 162 3.23 22.34 1.26
CA THR A 162 4.24 23.34 0.86
C THR A 162 5.31 22.72 -0.01
N SER A 163 5.82 21.58 0.39
CA SER A 163 6.87 20.83 -0.30
C SER A 163 6.47 19.36 -0.48
N ASN A 164 7.15 18.71 -1.39
CA ASN A 164 7.00 17.30 -1.73
C ASN A 164 8.19 16.52 -1.18
N TYR A 165 7.92 15.35 -0.61
CA TYR A 165 8.94 14.54 0.06
C TYR A 165 8.82 13.07 -0.33
N LEU A 166 9.96 12.37 -0.23
CA LEU A 166 10.00 10.91 -0.13
C LEU A 166 10.55 10.53 1.24
N VAL A 167 9.85 9.62 1.93
CA VAL A 167 10.41 8.83 3.03
C VAL A 167 10.78 7.46 2.47
N PHE A 168 11.93 6.94 2.84
CA PHE A 168 12.43 5.68 2.30
C PHE A 168 13.46 5.05 3.24
N GLY A 169 13.78 3.80 3.02
CA GLY A 169 14.89 3.11 3.67
C GLY A 169 14.55 1.77 4.28
N ASN A 170 15.61 1.06 4.60
CA ASN A 170 15.67 -0.20 5.31
C ASN A 170 17.10 -0.30 5.90
N PHE A 171 17.74 -1.38 6.02
CA PHE A 171 19.11 -1.75 6.44
C PHE A 171 19.99 -0.64 7.05
N GLY A 172 20.00 0.57 6.50
CA GLY A 172 20.79 1.73 6.97
C GLY A 172 19.98 2.72 7.80
N GLY A 173 18.69 2.46 8.01
CA GLY A 173 17.72 3.34 8.67
C GLY A 173 16.74 3.99 7.69
N ILE A 174 15.86 4.82 8.24
CA ILE A 174 14.86 5.57 7.46
C ILE A 174 15.34 6.99 7.24
N TYR A 175 15.16 7.46 6.01
CA TYR A 175 15.55 8.79 5.56
C TYR A 175 14.37 9.53 4.94
N ILE A 176 14.41 10.86 5.02
CA ILE A 176 13.51 11.77 4.30
C ILE A 176 14.34 12.65 3.39
N VAL A 177 13.84 12.86 2.17
CA VAL A 177 14.41 13.78 1.18
C VAL A 177 13.29 14.65 0.60
N GLU A 178 13.54 15.93 0.43
CA GLU A 178 12.68 16.80 -0.36
C GLU A 178 12.93 16.56 -1.85
N VAL A 179 11.88 16.39 -2.61
CA VAL A 179 11.94 16.27 -4.08
C VAL A 179 11.56 17.57 -4.75
N SER A 180 11.90 17.71 -6.03
CA SER A 180 11.54 18.87 -6.83
C SER A 180 10.03 19.09 -6.88
N GLU A 181 9.60 20.30 -7.26
CA GLU A 181 8.19 20.67 -7.35
C GLU A 181 7.40 19.71 -8.24
N ASP A 182 8.00 19.23 -9.33
CA ASP A 182 7.41 18.24 -10.23
C ASP A 182 7.58 16.78 -9.77
N GLY A 183 8.28 16.54 -8.66
CA GLY A 183 8.52 15.23 -8.06
C GLY A 183 9.53 14.35 -8.78
N THR A 184 10.17 14.81 -9.86
CA THR A 184 11.06 13.97 -10.69
C THR A 184 12.55 14.12 -10.37
N GLY A 185 12.92 15.04 -9.47
CA GLY A 185 14.29 15.30 -9.03
C GLY A 185 14.42 15.35 -7.52
N VAL A 186 15.65 15.27 -7.03
CA VAL A 186 16.00 15.45 -5.61
C VAL A 186 16.34 16.92 -5.37
N ALA A 187 15.69 17.56 -4.38
CA ALA A 187 15.92 18.97 -4.03
C ALA A 187 16.92 19.15 -2.90
N THR A 188 16.96 18.21 -1.93
CA THR A 188 17.84 18.28 -0.76
C THR A 188 18.62 16.98 -0.56
N ALA A 189 19.62 16.97 0.31
CA ALA A 189 20.26 15.72 0.72
C ALA A 189 19.32 14.93 1.66
N PRO A 190 19.34 13.57 1.62
CA PRO A 190 18.58 12.76 2.54
C PRO A 190 18.98 12.97 4.01
N VAL A 191 18.00 13.07 4.90
CA VAL A 191 18.19 13.22 6.35
C VAL A 191 17.69 11.94 7.04
N LYS A 192 18.55 11.32 7.88
CA LYS A 192 18.20 10.15 8.67
C LYS A 192 17.22 10.53 9.80
N VAL A 193 16.09 9.82 9.89
CA VAL A 193 15.00 10.12 10.83
C VAL A 193 14.60 8.94 11.73
N ALA A 194 15.04 7.71 11.39
CA ALA A 194 14.87 6.54 12.24
C ALA A 194 16.04 5.56 12.10
N SER A 195 16.20 4.67 13.08
CA SER A 195 17.26 3.67 13.15
C SER A 195 17.10 2.56 12.12
N GLU A 196 18.07 1.63 12.10
CA GLU A 196 18.07 0.42 11.26
C GLU A 196 17.02 -0.64 11.67
N LEU A 197 16.31 -0.41 12.78
CA LEU A 197 15.22 -1.28 13.23
C LEU A 197 14.03 -1.25 12.29
N PHE A 198 13.82 -0.14 11.57
CA PHE A 198 12.61 0.14 10.82
C PHE A 198 12.76 -0.14 9.32
N ASP A 199 11.62 -0.54 8.71
CA ASP A 199 11.47 -0.81 7.27
C ASP A 199 10.12 -0.31 6.75
N ALA A 200 10.00 -0.17 5.43
CA ALA A 200 8.78 0.17 4.72
C ALA A 200 8.01 1.36 5.34
N PRO A 201 8.63 2.55 5.38
CA PRO A 201 8.03 3.72 5.99
C PRO A 201 6.94 4.33 5.12
N CYS A 202 5.91 4.93 5.74
CA CYS A 202 5.07 5.93 5.11
C CYS A 202 4.76 7.06 6.11
N ILE A 203 4.49 8.27 5.61
CA ILE A 203 4.17 9.41 6.45
C ILE A 203 2.77 9.93 6.12
N MET A 204 2.00 10.20 7.17
CA MET A 204 0.76 10.97 7.10
C MET A 204 0.91 12.26 7.90
N VAL A 205 0.53 13.38 7.27
CA VAL A 205 0.40 14.67 7.96
C VAL A 205 -1.04 14.82 8.44
N LYS A 206 -1.22 15.06 9.73
CA LYS A 206 -2.54 15.25 10.33
C LYS A 206 -2.48 16.27 11.46
N ASP A 207 -3.40 17.25 11.41
CA ASP A 207 -3.55 18.28 12.42
C ASP A 207 -2.23 19.00 12.77
N GLY A 208 -1.36 19.21 11.76
CA GLY A 208 -0.06 19.88 11.89
C GLY A 208 1.06 18.99 12.46
N SER A 209 0.81 17.70 12.71
CA SER A 209 1.82 16.73 13.14
C SER A 209 2.12 15.73 12.03
N TYR A 210 3.33 15.19 12.05
CA TYR A 210 3.82 14.16 11.11
C TYR A 210 3.82 12.80 11.82
N TYR A 211 3.17 11.81 11.23
CA TYR A 211 3.12 10.46 11.75
C TYR A 211 3.86 9.54 10.78
N MET A 212 4.98 8.99 11.25
CA MET A 212 5.73 7.99 10.51
C MET A 212 5.25 6.60 10.90
N PHE A 213 4.58 5.94 9.98
CA PHE A 213 4.26 4.53 10.07
C PHE A 213 5.39 3.72 9.45
N ALA A 214 5.79 2.65 10.09
CA ALA A 214 6.87 1.79 9.62
C ALA A 214 6.65 0.35 10.10
N SER A 215 7.50 -0.56 9.66
CA SER A 215 7.50 -1.94 10.12
C SER A 215 8.74 -2.24 10.94
N VAL A 216 8.62 -3.11 11.92
CA VAL A 216 9.73 -3.69 12.68
C VAL A 216 9.62 -5.21 12.67
N GLY A 217 10.76 -5.91 12.79
CA GLY A 217 10.80 -7.37 12.76
C GLY A 217 10.88 -7.95 11.35
N SER A 218 10.76 -9.28 11.25
CA SER A 218 10.94 -10.01 9.99
C SER A 218 9.60 -10.37 9.35
N THR A 219 9.46 -10.09 8.06
CA THR A 219 8.33 -10.55 7.23
C THR A 219 8.45 -12.02 6.84
N ALA A 220 9.61 -12.64 7.00
CA ALA A 220 9.81 -14.06 6.73
C ALA A 220 9.26 -14.94 7.88
N GLY A 221 9.15 -16.25 7.61
CA GLY A 221 8.79 -17.22 8.63
C GLY A 221 7.33 -17.67 8.63
N GLY A 222 6.49 -17.18 7.76
CA GLY A 222 5.08 -17.59 7.69
C GLY A 222 4.36 -17.31 9.01
N ALA A 223 3.89 -18.37 9.68
CA ALA A 223 3.21 -18.27 10.98
C ALA A 223 4.11 -17.71 12.10
N ASP A 224 5.43 -17.83 11.97
CA ASP A 224 6.42 -17.37 12.94
C ASP A 224 6.96 -15.97 12.61
N SER A 225 6.40 -15.28 11.62
CA SER A 225 6.77 -13.91 11.26
C SER A 225 6.64 -12.99 12.48
N SER A 226 7.71 -12.24 12.77
CA SER A 226 7.77 -11.29 13.89
C SER A 226 7.41 -9.86 13.48
N CYS A 227 7.05 -9.64 12.22
CA CYS A 227 6.74 -8.31 11.70
C CYS A 227 5.59 -7.66 12.48
N GLN A 228 5.69 -6.35 12.70
CA GLN A 228 4.66 -5.52 13.30
C GLN A 228 4.61 -4.17 12.60
N GLN A 229 3.40 -3.61 12.44
CA GLN A 229 3.22 -2.23 12.02
C GLN A 229 3.31 -1.31 13.23
N VAL A 230 4.11 -0.26 13.13
CA VAL A 230 4.41 0.66 14.23
C VAL A 230 4.26 2.11 13.79
N VAL A 231 4.30 3.05 14.75
CA VAL A 231 4.20 4.48 14.47
C VAL A 231 5.02 5.31 15.45
N GLY A 232 5.59 6.41 14.94
CA GLY A 232 6.15 7.53 15.70
C GLY A 232 5.54 8.85 15.26
N ARG A 233 5.58 9.87 16.12
CA ARG A 233 5.03 11.20 15.88
C ARG A 233 6.09 12.27 16.01
N ALA A 234 6.02 13.29 15.14
CA ALA A 234 6.86 14.49 15.18
C ALA A 234 6.05 15.77 14.91
N ASP A 235 6.59 16.90 15.34
CA ASP A 235 6.04 18.23 15.03
C ASP A 235 6.79 18.89 13.85
N SER A 236 7.78 18.19 13.25
CA SER A 236 8.55 18.64 12.10
C SER A 236 8.77 17.47 11.13
N VAL A 237 8.84 17.79 9.84
CA VAL A 237 9.03 16.80 8.76
C VAL A 237 10.27 15.92 8.97
N TYR A 238 11.36 16.50 9.41
CA TYR A 238 12.62 15.77 9.68
C TYR A 238 12.73 15.25 11.12
N GLY A 239 11.62 15.26 11.88
CA GLY A 239 11.60 14.75 13.23
C GLY A 239 12.16 15.70 14.29
N PRO A 240 12.63 15.16 15.43
CA PRO A 240 12.64 13.73 15.77
C PRO A 240 11.22 13.14 15.93
N TYR A 241 11.02 11.91 15.44
CA TYR A 241 9.80 11.15 15.64
C TYR A 241 9.89 10.40 16.97
N PHE A 242 8.89 10.54 17.83
CA PHE A 242 8.87 9.97 19.17
C PHE A 242 7.73 8.96 19.34
N ASP A 243 7.91 8.04 20.30
CA ASP A 243 6.83 7.29 20.91
C ASP A 243 6.12 8.10 22.02
N LYS A 244 5.11 7.53 22.67
CA LYS A 244 4.39 8.18 23.79
C LYS A 244 5.25 8.39 25.03
N SER A 245 6.36 7.67 25.16
CA SER A 245 7.31 7.80 26.27
C SER A 245 8.43 8.80 25.97
N SER A 246 8.38 9.49 24.84
CA SER A 246 9.39 10.44 24.34
C SER A 246 10.72 9.76 23.96
N LYS A 247 10.69 8.49 23.60
CA LYS A 247 11.85 7.80 23.02
C LYS A 247 11.82 8.02 21.51
N ALA A 248 12.94 8.49 20.92
CA ALA A 248 13.02 8.77 19.50
C ALA A 248 13.10 7.49 18.66
N MET A 249 12.58 7.53 17.41
CA MET A 249 12.74 6.43 16.44
C MET A 249 14.21 6.24 16.04
N THR A 250 15.04 7.27 16.15
CA THR A 250 16.52 7.12 16.02
C THR A 250 17.14 6.27 17.13
N ASP A 251 16.46 6.10 18.24
CA ASP A 251 16.82 5.33 19.41
C ASP A 251 15.87 4.13 19.62
N ASP A 252 15.24 3.62 18.54
CA ASP A 252 14.31 2.50 18.54
C ASP A 252 13.02 2.74 19.34
N GLY A 253 12.54 4.00 19.45
CA GLY A 253 11.25 4.33 20.06
C GLY A 253 10.11 4.13 19.05
N TYR A 254 8.99 3.54 19.45
CA TYR A 254 7.78 3.41 18.63
C TYR A 254 6.56 2.98 19.44
N GLU A 255 5.37 3.24 18.90
CA GLU A 255 4.11 2.66 19.36
C GLU A 255 3.68 1.54 18.41
N VAL A 256 3.16 0.45 18.96
CA VAL A 256 2.62 -0.65 18.15
C VAL A 256 1.24 -0.27 17.63
N LEU A 257 1.08 -0.26 16.29
CA LEU A 257 -0.20 -0.04 15.63
C LEU A 257 -0.94 -1.36 15.39
N VAL A 258 -0.26 -2.34 14.75
CA VAL A 258 -0.80 -3.68 14.51
C VAL A 258 0.28 -4.72 14.76
N LYS A 259 -0.05 -5.75 15.52
CA LYS A 259 0.80 -6.92 15.83
C LYS A 259 0.10 -8.24 15.50
N SER A 260 0.85 -9.32 15.52
CA SER A 260 0.31 -10.68 15.33
C SER A 260 -0.80 -11.02 16.33
N SER A 261 -1.74 -11.82 15.87
CA SER A 261 -2.89 -12.32 16.62
C SER A 261 -2.98 -13.85 16.50
N THR A 262 -4.07 -14.43 17.00
CA THR A 262 -4.36 -15.86 16.80
C THR A 262 -4.91 -16.18 15.40
N LYS A 263 -5.11 -15.17 14.55
CA LYS A 263 -5.65 -15.31 13.19
C LYS A 263 -4.66 -14.89 12.12
N PHE A 264 -3.84 -13.88 12.41
CA PHE A 264 -2.91 -13.28 11.46
C PHE A 264 -1.54 -13.11 12.08
N ALA A 265 -0.48 -13.46 11.33
CA ALA A 265 0.90 -13.31 11.77
C ALA A 265 1.63 -12.29 10.88
N GLY A 266 2.59 -11.59 11.49
CA GLY A 266 3.51 -10.70 10.80
C GLY A 266 2.87 -9.52 10.06
N PRO A 267 1.93 -8.75 10.66
CA PRO A 267 1.36 -7.58 10.00
C PRO A 267 2.41 -6.49 9.78
N GLY A 268 2.48 -5.93 8.58
CA GLY A 268 3.41 -4.86 8.26
C GLY A 268 3.45 -4.49 6.79
N HIS A 269 4.38 -3.62 6.42
CA HIS A 269 4.54 -3.03 5.09
C HIS A 269 3.26 -2.34 4.61
N GLY A 270 2.61 -1.63 5.55
CA GLY A 270 1.33 -1.00 5.28
C GLY A 270 1.46 0.45 4.84
N THR A 271 0.47 0.87 4.05
CA THR A 271 0.25 2.27 3.66
C THR A 271 -1.00 2.81 4.38
N VAL A 272 -0.85 3.98 5.00
CA VAL A 272 -1.95 4.70 5.67
C VAL A 272 -2.44 5.82 4.76
N PHE A 273 -3.77 5.92 4.59
CA PHE A 273 -4.39 6.90 3.69
C PHE A 273 -5.76 7.35 4.22
N ASN A 274 -6.23 8.50 3.76
CA ASN A 274 -7.59 8.93 3.98
C ASN A 274 -8.45 8.46 2.80
N ALA A 275 -9.56 7.78 3.10
CA ALA A 275 -10.51 7.36 2.09
C ALA A 275 -11.62 8.39 1.89
N ALA A 276 -12.41 8.23 0.82
CA ALA A 276 -13.51 9.12 0.47
C ALA A 276 -14.63 9.19 1.53
N ASP A 277 -14.69 8.21 2.44
CA ASP A 277 -15.59 8.23 3.60
C ASP A 277 -15.15 9.18 4.74
N GLY A 278 -14.05 9.91 4.54
CA GLY A 278 -13.46 10.83 5.51
C GLY A 278 -12.72 10.15 6.66
N ASN A 279 -12.59 8.83 6.64
CA ASN A 279 -11.84 8.08 7.65
C ASN A 279 -10.42 7.79 7.20
N THR A 280 -9.55 7.56 8.17
CA THR A 280 -8.21 7.06 7.93
C THR A 280 -8.23 5.53 7.93
N TRP A 281 -7.59 4.94 6.94
CA TRP A 281 -7.46 3.50 6.76
C TRP A 281 -6.00 3.11 6.63
N ILE A 282 -5.69 1.88 7.00
CA ILE A 282 -4.41 1.24 6.70
C ILE A 282 -4.67 -0.02 5.88
N ILE A 283 -3.92 -0.15 4.77
CA ILE A 283 -3.83 -1.38 3.99
C ILE A 283 -2.43 -1.94 4.18
N TYR A 284 -2.30 -3.22 4.48
CA TYR A 284 -1.04 -3.83 4.88
C TYR A 284 -1.03 -5.33 4.60
N ASN A 285 0.08 -5.98 4.82
CA ASN A 285 0.21 -7.42 4.61
C ASN A 285 0.27 -8.20 5.93
N ALA A 286 -0.30 -9.41 5.92
CA ALA A 286 -0.13 -10.40 6.99
C ALA A 286 -0.30 -11.82 6.45
N TYR A 287 0.22 -12.81 7.17
CA TYR A 287 -0.09 -14.21 6.91
C TYR A 287 -1.43 -14.58 7.54
N ASP A 288 -2.32 -15.20 6.79
CA ASP A 288 -3.52 -15.84 7.32
C ASP A 288 -3.13 -17.19 7.94
N LEU A 289 -3.27 -17.33 9.26
CA LEU A 289 -2.90 -18.55 9.98
C LEU A 289 -3.81 -19.75 9.67
N SER A 290 -4.91 -19.54 8.96
CA SER A 290 -5.72 -20.64 8.44
C SER A 290 -5.09 -21.31 7.22
N ASP A 291 -4.25 -20.57 6.45
CA ASP A 291 -3.54 -21.08 5.27
C ASP A 291 -2.33 -20.18 4.94
N VAL A 292 -1.20 -20.41 5.61
CA VAL A 292 0.03 -19.63 5.39
C VAL A 292 0.69 -19.88 4.02
N SER A 293 0.25 -20.92 3.29
CA SER A 293 0.78 -21.22 1.95
C SER A 293 0.40 -20.20 0.89
N LYS A 294 -0.61 -19.36 1.17
CA LYS A 294 -1.02 -18.24 0.32
C LYS A 294 -0.04 -17.06 0.31
N GLY A 295 1.00 -17.11 1.14
CA GLY A 295 1.91 -15.98 1.30
C GLY A 295 1.33 -14.86 2.15
N ARG A 296 1.78 -13.63 1.93
CA ARG A 296 1.33 -12.43 2.66
C ARG A 296 0.11 -11.82 1.97
N THR A 297 -1.05 -12.05 2.56
CA THR A 297 -2.33 -11.58 2.05
C THR A 297 -2.59 -10.11 2.40
N LEU A 298 -3.51 -9.47 1.67
CA LEU A 298 -3.85 -8.06 1.83
C LEU A 298 -4.89 -7.87 2.94
N MET A 299 -4.57 -7.01 3.88
CA MET A 299 -5.40 -6.66 5.03
C MET A 299 -5.84 -5.21 4.95
N LEU A 300 -7.03 -4.92 5.49
CA LEU A 300 -7.56 -3.56 5.60
C LEU A 300 -8.07 -3.35 7.03
N ASP A 301 -7.71 -2.23 7.66
CA ASP A 301 -8.24 -1.83 8.96
C ASP A 301 -8.45 -0.32 9.06
N ARG A 302 -9.47 0.08 9.82
CA ARG A 302 -9.70 1.49 10.14
C ARG A 302 -8.70 1.96 11.18
N VAL A 303 -8.07 3.09 10.93
CA VAL A 303 -7.22 3.79 11.89
C VAL A 303 -8.08 4.81 12.66
N ASN A 304 -8.18 4.62 13.97
CA ASN A 304 -8.87 5.56 14.86
C ASN A 304 -7.86 6.50 15.50
N TRP A 305 -8.27 7.73 15.73
CA TRP A 305 -7.43 8.78 16.32
C TRP A 305 -7.91 9.10 17.73
N ASN A 306 -7.06 8.86 18.74
CA ASN A 306 -7.35 9.09 20.14
C ASN A 306 -6.20 9.89 20.77
N ASP A 307 -6.51 11.03 21.38
CA ASP A 307 -5.52 11.90 22.04
C ASP A 307 -4.31 12.23 21.14
N GLY A 308 -4.56 12.43 19.83
CA GLY A 308 -3.52 12.74 18.86
C GLY A 308 -2.64 11.54 18.46
N TRP A 309 -3.10 10.31 18.71
CA TRP A 309 -2.39 9.08 18.30
C TRP A 309 -3.28 8.15 17.49
N PRO A 310 -2.73 7.54 16.42
CA PRO A 310 -3.44 6.52 15.66
C PRO A 310 -3.50 5.20 16.42
N SER A 311 -4.58 4.46 16.22
CA SER A 311 -4.76 3.13 16.78
C SER A 311 -5.63 2.26 15.87
N VAL A 312 -5.31 0.97 15.78
CA VAL A 312 -6.19 -0.06 15.26
C VAL A 312 -6.80 -0.80 16.45
N ARG A 313 -8.07 -1.20 16.35
CA ARG A 313 -8.80 -1.83 17.45
C ARG A 313 -8.06 -3.04 18.01
N GLY A 314 -7.70 -3.00 19.30
CA GLY A 314 -6.96 -4.05 19.98
C GLY A 314 -5.52 -4.22 19.51
N SER A 315 -4.99 -3.33 18.68
CA SER A 315 -3.67 -3.41 18.05
C SER A 315 -3.43 -4.76 17.34
N ILE A 316 -4.47 -5.33 16.73
CA ILE A 316 -4.43 -6.56 15.93
C ILE A 316 -5.28 -6.39 14.68
N GLY A 317 -4.94 -7.11 13.61
CA GLY A 317 -5.76 -7.14 12.39
C GLY A 317 -7.16 -7.64 12.68
N SER A 318 -8.19 -6.93 12.19
CA SER A 318 -9.58 -7.34 12.35
C SER A 318 -9.85 -8.59 11.51
N PHE A 319 -10.62 -9.53 12.05
CA PHE A 319 -11.15 -10.65 11.25
C PHE A 319 -12.36 -10.22 10.44
N SER A 320 -13.22 -9.39 11.04
CA SER A 320 -14.35 -8.76 10.39
C SER A 320 -14.56 -7.37 10.98
N ALA A 321 -14.87 -6.39 10.14
CA ALA A 321 -15.12 -5.01 10.53
C ALA A 321 -16.16 -4.37 9.61
N ASP A 322 -16.62 -3.17 9.97
CA ASP A 322 -17.48 -2.37 9.12
C ASP A 322 -16.72 -1.92 7.87
N ALA A 323 -17.33 -2.07 6.71
CA ALA A 323 -16.75 -1.65 5.45
C ALA A 323 -16.65 -0.11 5.37
N PRO A 324 -15.69 0.44 4.57
CA PRO A 324 -15.67 1.86 4.27
C PRO A 324 -17.01 2.32 3.68
N ALA A 325 -17.56 3.44 4.18
CA ALA A 325 -18.81 4.02 3.70
C ALA A 325 -18.56 4.88 2.46
N LEU A 326 -18.08 4.25 1.40
CA LEU A 326 -17.79 4.89 0.12
C LEU A 326 -19.09 5.05 -0.69
N ASN A 327 -19.39 6.28 -1.13
CA ASN A 327 -20.61 6.62 -1.88
C ASN A 327 -20.50 6.29 -3.37
#